data_dc59dd560f983d1c8f0303d479fc56b9
#
_entry.id   dc59dd560f983d1c8f0303d479fc56b9
#
_cell.length_a   1.000
_cell.length_b   1.000
_cell.length_c   1.000
_cell.angle_alpha   90.00
_cell.angle_beta   90.00
_cell.angle_gamma   90.00
#
_symmetry.space_group_name_H-M   'P 1'
#
loop_
_entity.id
_entity.type
_entity.pdbx_description
1 polymer ?
#
loop_
_entity_poly.entity_id
_entity_poly.type
_entity_poly.pdbx_seq_one_letter_code
_entity_poly.pdbx_strand_id
1 'polypeptide(L)'
;WAMAQGQLPHPRIADERLYEIASAPSAERLETDIRKLAGFGTRHTLSDTVSETRGIGAARRWIKAEFEKISADCNDCLEVSYQKNLVPAEGNRRIPEDTWVVNVLAVQKGTIHPDRYIIMSGDIDSRISDPLNGADDSPGANDNASGMAGTIEAARILTKYQFPTSIIYVG
;
A
#
# COMPACT_ATOMS: atom_id res chain seq x y z
N TRP A 1 -16.79 -0.44 50.76
CA TRP A 1 -15.58 -0.24 49.95
C TRP A 1 -16.04 0.29 48.61
N ALA A 2 -16.08 1.63 48.46
CA ALA A 2 -16.29 2.28 47.18
C ALA A 2 -14.95 2.31 46.46
N MET A 3 -14.83 1.58 45.36
CA MET A 3 -13.70 1.75 44.44
C MET A 3 -13.84 3.11 43.75
N ALA A 4 -12.92 4.01 44.03
CA ALA A 4 -12.78 5.23 43.27
C ALA A 4 -12.43 4.82 41.82
N GLN A 5 -13.38 5.03 40.88
CA GLN A 5 -13.09 4.98 39.45
C GLN A 5 -12.18 6.17 39.14
N GLY A 6 -10.88 5.89 39.13
CA GLY A 6 -9.91 6.85 38.64
C GLY A 6 -10.25 7.16 37.16
N GLN A 7 -10.71 8.36 36.88
CA GLN A 7 -10.78 8.87 35.54
C GLN A 7 -9.37 8.79 34.96
N LEU A 8 -9.19 7.98 33.94
CA LEU A 8 -7.97 8.01 33.12
C LEU A 8 -7.79 9.46 32.65
N PRO A 9 -6.60 10.05 32.77
CA PRO A 9 -6.37 11.40 32.29
C PRO A 9 -6.71 11.42 30.80
N HIS A 10 -7.60 12.33 30.40
CA HIS A 10 -7.88 12.56 29.00
C HIS A 10 -6.54 12.79 28.27
N PRO A 11 -6.27 12.11 27.14
CA PRO A 11 -5.07 12.40 26.40
C PRO A 11 -5.06 13.89 26.10
N ARG A 12 -3.96 14.57 26.42
CA ARG A 12 -3.79 15.97 26.05
C ARG A 12 -3.90 16.03 24.54
N ILE A 13 -4.77 16.88 24.02
CA ILE A 13 -4.86 17.19 22.59
C ILE A 13 -3.50 17.77 22.21
N ALA A 14 -2.68 16.94 21.59
CA ALA A 14 -1.29 17.30 21.31
C ALA A 14 -1.21 18.22 20.07
N ASP A 15 -2.09 18.02 19.08
CA ASP A 15 -2.05 18.76 17.80
C ASP A 15 -3.39 18.57 17.07
N GLU A 16 -4.04 19.65 16.67
CA GLU A 16 -5.31 19.61 15.91
C GLU A 16 -5.17 18.85 14.59
N ARG A 17 -3.99 18.92 13.95
CA ARG A 17 -3.68 18.21 12.71
C ARG A 17 -3.84 16.69 12.86
N LEU A 18 -3.62 16.13 14.05
CA LEU A 18 -3.81 14.68 14.28
C LEU A 18 -5.29 14.28 14.13
N TYR A 19 -6.21 15.15 14.54
CA TYR A 19 -7.65 14.91 14.37
C TYR A 19 -8.06 15.08 12.91
N GLU A 20 -7.53 16.07 12.22
CA GLU A 20 -7.77 16.26 10.79
C GLU A 20 -7.29 15.04 10.00
N ILE A 21 -6.06 14.57 10.24
CA ILE A 21 -5.49 13.38 9.60
C ILE A 21 -6.32 12.14 9.93
N ALA A 22 -6.68 11.94 11.20
CA ALA A 22 -7.44 10.76 11.63
C ALA A 22 -8.87 10.73 11.09
N SER A 23 -9.45 11.89 10.79
CA SER A 23 -10.82 12.03 10.26
C SER A 23 -10.88 12.10 8.74
N ALA A 24 -9.74 12.20 8.05
CA ALA A 24 -9.66 12.37 6.61
C ALA A 24 -9.90 11.09 5.75
N PRO A 25 -9.70 9.84 6.26
CA PRO A 25 -9.94 8.66 5.45
C PRO A 25 -11.38 8.58 4.94
N SER A 26 -11.52 8.25 3.64
CA SER A 26 -12.82 8.13 2.99
C SER A 26 -13.15 6.65 2.77
N ALA A 27 -14.25 6.20 3.36
CA ALA A 27 -14.76 4.84 3.16
C ALA A 27 -15.07 4.58 1.67
N GLU A 28 -15.58 5.58 0.95
CA GLU A 28 -15.91 5.47 -0.48
C GLU A 28 -14.64 5.27 -1.34
N ARG A 29 -13.57 6.04 -1.08
CA ARG A 29 -12.30 5.86 -1.78
C ARG A 29 -11.67 4.50 -1.49
N LEU A 30 -11.66 4.09 -0.21
CA LEU A 30 -11.16 2.78 0.20
C LEU A 30 -11.92 1.64 -0.48
N GLU A 31 -13.25 1.70 -0.50
CA GLU A 31 -14.08 0.71 -1.19
C GLU A 31 -13.79 0.68 -2.69
N THR A 32 -13.66 1.84 -3.33
CA THR A 32 -13.34 1.95 -4.75
C THR A 32 -12.01 1.30 -5.08
N ASP A 33 -10.98 1.57 -4.29
CA ASP A 33 -9.63 1.02 -4.48
C ASP A 33 -9.61 -0.50 -4.24
N ILE A 34 -10.29 -0.99 -3.19
CA ILE A 34 -10.42 -2.43 -2.92
C ILE A 34 -11.12 -3.13 -4.08
N ARG A 35 -12.24 -2.58 -4.58
CA ARG A 35 -12.96 -3.14 -5.73
C ARG A 35 -12.11 -3.15 -6.99
N LYS A 36 -11.34 -2.10 -7.22
CA LYS A 36 -10.41 -2.02 -8.36
C LYS A 36 -9.33 -3.10 -8.28
N LEU A 37 -8.69 -3.25 -7.13
CA LEU A 37 -7.65 -4.27 -6.90
C LEU A 37 -8.23 -5.69 -7.03
N ALA A 38 -9.38 -5.97 -6.42
CA ALA A 38 -10.05 -7.25 -6.55
C ALA A 38 -10.48 -7.55 -8.01
N GLY A 39 -10.84 -6.51 -8.76
CA GLY A 39 -11.26 -6.60 -10.16
C GLY A 39 -10.18 -7.04 -11.14
N PHE A 40 -8.89 -7.08 -10.74
CA PHE A 40 -7.83 -7.68 -11.55
C PHE A 40 -7.89 -9.22 -11.60
N GLY A 41 -8.89 -9.84 -10.99
CA GLY A 41 -9.16 -11.28 -10.98
C GLY A 41 -8.18 -12.04 -10.10
N THR A 42 -6.91 -12.06 -10.44
CA THR A 42 -5.81 -12.54 -9.60
C THR A 42 -4.71 -11.51 -9.54
N ARG A 43 -4.00 -11.44 -8.42
CA ARG A 43 -2.77 -10.68 -8.28
C ARG A 43 -1.63 -11.57 -7.78
N HIS A 44 -1.73 -12.88 -8.07
CA HIS A 44 -0.70 -13.84 -7.69
C HIS A 44 0.66 -13.42 -8.25
N THR A 45 1.73 -13.60 -7.47
CA THR A 45 3.10 -13.23 -7.88
C THR A 45 3.51 -13.85 -9.21
N LEU A 46 3.03 -15.08 -9.51
CA LEU A 46 3.26 -15.80 -10.77
C LEU A 46 2.22 -15.53 -11.86
N SER A 47 1.27 -14.59 -11.63
CA SER A 47 0.23 -14.27 -12.62
C SER A 47 0.76 -13.39 -13.74
N ASP A 48 -0.11 -13.13 -14.73
CA ASP A 48 0.21 -12.31 -15.90
C ASP A 48 0.79 -10.94 -15.53
N THR A 49 1.91 -10.60 -16.16
CA THR A 49 2.61 -9.33 -15.96
C THR A 49 2.41 -8.35 -17.12
N VAL A 50 1.79 -8.79 -18.23
CA VAL A 50 1.64 -8.03 -19.48
C VAL A 50 0.23 -7.46 -19.65
N SER A 51 -0.80 -8.24 -19.31
CA SER A 51 -2.21 -7.82 -19.42
C SER A 51 -2.47 -6.48 -18.74
N GLU A 52 -3.26 -5.62 -19.37
CA GLU A 52 -3.66 -4.32 -18.81
C GLU A 52 -4.81 -4.42 -17.80
N THR A 53 -5.54 -5.55 -17.81
CA THR A 53 -6.79 -5.69 -17.05
C THR A 53 -6.77 -6.82 -16.02
N ARG A 54 -5.76 -7.71 -16.05
CA ARG A 54 -5.68 -8.88 -15.19
C ARG A 54 -4.25 -9.11 -14.70
N GLY A 55 -4.12 -9.72 -13.55
CA GLY A 55 -2.85 -10.19 -13.00
C GLY A 55 -2.07 -9.13 -12.24
N ILE A 56 -0.93 -9.58 -11.69
CA ILE A 56 -0.06 -8.75 -10.85
C ILE A 56 0.53 -7.55 -11.61
N GLY A 57 0.78 -7.70 -12.92
CA GLY A 57 1.30 -6.61 -13.75
C GLY A 57 0.32 -5.44 -13.86
N ALA A 58 -0.96 -5.73 -14.12
CA ALA A 58 -2.02 -4.72 -14.16
C ALA A 58 -2.17 -4.00 -12.81
N ALA A 59 -2.15 -4.75 -11.71
CA ALA A 59 -2.23 -4.18 -10.36
C ALA A 59 -1.06 -3.24 -10.05
N ARG A 60 0.18 -3.66 -10.34
CA ARG A 60 1.38 -2.83 -10.14
C ARG A 60 1.32 -1.52 -10.92
N ARG A 61 0.92 -1.58 -12.19
CA ARG A 61 0.77 -0.37 -13.03
C ARG A 61 -0.30 0.56 -12.49
N TRP A 62 -1.44 0.02 -12.06
CA TRP A 62 -2.51 0.83 -11.49
C TRP A 62 -2.08 1.50 -10.18
N ILE A 63 -1.44 0.78 -9.24
CA ILE A 63 -0.95 1.35 -7.99
C ILE A 63 0.07 2.46 -8.26
N LYS A 64 1.00 2.22 -9.20
CA LYS A 64 1.97 3.23 -9.60
C LYS A 64 1.29 4.49 -10.12
N ALA A 65 0.30 4.33 -11.01
CA ALA A 65 -0.47 5.45 -11.55
C ALA A 65 -1.24 6.23 -10.47
N GLU A 66 -1.80 5.54 -9.46
CA GLU A 66 -2.44 6.23 -8.32
C GLU A 66 -1.43 7.05 -7.50
N PHE A 67 -0.24 6.53 -7.22
CA PHE A 67 0.80 7.31 -6.56
C PHE A 67 1.31 8.48 -7.41
N GLU A 68 1.45 8.30 -8.72
CA GLU A 68 1.82 9.40 -9.65
C GLU A 68 0.75 10.49 -9.70
N LYS A 69 -0.52 10.11 -9.66
CA LYS A 69 -1.63 11.07 -9.58
C LYS A 69 -1.61 11.85 -8.25
N ILE A 70 -1.41 11.14 -7.13
CA ILE A 70 -1.25 11.79 -5.82
C ILE A 70 -0.06 12.76 -5.85
N SER A 71 1.06 12.35 -6.46
CA SER A 71 2.24 13.21 -6.60
C SER A 71 1.93 14.48 -7.38
N ALA A 72 1.23 14.37 -8.50
CA ALA A 72 0.82 15.53 -9.29
C ALA A 72 -0.10 16.48 -8.50
N ASP A 73 -1.01 15.94 -7.69
CA ASP A 73 -1.92 16.74 -6.85
C ASP A 73 -1.19 17.52 -5.73
N CYS A 74 0.05 17.15 -5.40
CA CYS A 74 0.87 17.80 -4.37
C CYS A 74 2.16 18.46 -4.94
N ASN A 75 2.18 18.85 -6.20
CA ASN A 75 3.31 19.46 -6.88
C ASN A 75 4.57 18.56 -6.89
N ASP A 76 4.41 17.34 -7.37
CA ASP A 76 5.44 16.32 -7.50
C ASP A 76 6.16 15.96 -6.17
N CYS A 77 5.38 15.91 -5.10
CA CYS A 77 5.89 15.68 -3.75
C CYS A 77 6.31 14.23 -3.47
N LEU A 78 6.00 13.27 -4.35
CA LEU A 78 6.37 11.87 -4.21
C LEU A 78 7.38 11.45 -5.30
N GLU A 79 8.43 10.76 -4.90
CA GLU A 79 9.29 10.01 -5.82
C GLU A 79 8.68 8.62 -6.03
N VAL A 80 8.08 8.37 -7.20
CA VAL A 80 7.39 7.10 -7.49
C VAL A 80 8.28 6.20 -8.35
N SER A 81 8.49 4.96 -7.94
CA SER A 81 9.39 4.03 -8.61
C SER A 81 8.98 2.57 -8.45
N TYR A 82 9.59 1.69 -9.25
CA TYR A 82 9.58 0.25 -9.04
C TYR A 82 10.89 -0.21 -8.40
N GLN A 83 10.78 -1.02 -7.36
CA GLN A 83 11.88 -1.82 -6.86
C GLN A 83 11.72 -3.25 -7.40
N LYS A 84 12.72 -3.74 -8.11
CA LYS A 84 12.69 -5.06 -8.76
C LYS A 84 13.77 -5.96 -8.21
N ASN A 85 13.37 -7.16 -7.77
CA ASN A 85 14.30 -8.18 -7.30
C ASN A 85 14.03 -9.48 -8.05
N LEU A 86 15.06 -10.08 -8.62
CA LEU A 86 14.98 -11.41 -9.20
C LEU A 86 15.07 -12.45 -8.07
N VAL A 87 14.06 -13.26 -7.94
CA VAL A 87 14.03 -14.38 -7.00
C VAL A 87 14.28 -15.66 -7.78
N PRO A 88 15.38 -16.37 -7.52
CA PRO A 88 15.69 -17.60 -8.21
C PRO A 88 14.74 -18.75 -7.81
N ALA A 89 14.47 -19.64 -8.75
CA ALA A 89 13.67 -20.85 -8.51
C ALA A 89 14.37 -21.82 -7.58
N GLU A 90 15.71 -21.85 -7.60
CA GLU A 90 16.52 -22.80 -6.85
C GLU A 90 16.24 -22.73 -5.34
N GLY A 91 15.82 -23.85 -4.77
CA GLY A 91 15.48 -23.98 -3.35
C GLY A 91 14.11 -23.38 -2.96
N ASN A 92 13.36 -22.83 -3.90
CA ASN A 92 12.07 -22.20 -3.63
C ASN A 92 10.90 -23.07 -4.11
N ARG A 93 10.11 -23.60 -3.16
CA ARG A 93 8.94 -24.45 -3.48
C ARG A 93 7.75 -23.68 -4.06
N ARG A 94 7.73 -22.35 -3.94
CA ARG A 94 6.60 -21.48 -4.37
C ARG A 94 6.91 -20.70 -5.64
N ILE A 95 8.16 -20.72 -6.09
CA ILE A 95 8.62 -20.02 -7.29
C ILE A 95 9.29 -21.04 -8.17
N PRO A 96 8.57 -21.63 -9.16
CA PRO A 96 9.05 -22.73 -9.99
C PRO A 96 10.03 -22.30 -11.08
N GLU A 97 10.10 -21.01 -11.38
CA GLU A 97 11.02 -20.39 -12.34
C GLU A 97 11.51 -19.04 -11.80
N ASP A 98 12.66 -18.58 -12.27
CA ASP A 98 13.23 -17.31 -11.88
C ASP A 98 12.21 -16.18 -12.10
N THR A 99 11.80 -15.53 -11.03
CA THR A 99 10.66 -14.60 -11.05
C THR A 99 11.06 -13.23 -10.55
N TRP A 100 10.69 -12.21 -11.31
CA TRP A 100 10.81 -10.82 -10.88
C TRP A 100 9.71 -10.46 -9.87
N VAL A 101 10.10 -10.29 -8.61
CA VAL A 101 9.24 -9.67 -7.59
C VAL A 101 9.43 -8.16 -7.66
N VAL A 102 8.32 -7.44 -7.81
CA VAL A 102 8.34 -6.00 -8.04
C VAL A 102 7.44 -5.30 -7.03
N ASN A 103 8.05 -4.45 -6.22
CA ASN A 103 7.34 -3.53 -5.34
C ASN A 103 7.12 -2.18 -6.03
N VAL A 104 6.04 -1.50 -5.66
CA VAL A 104 5.78 -0.12 -6.05
C VAL A 104 6.08 0.77 -4.85
N LEU A 105 6.96 1.74 -5.02
CA LEU A 105 7.34 2.66 -3.96
C LEU A 105 6.94 4.08 -4.30
N ALA A 106 6.44 4.81 -3.29
CA ALA A 106 6.28 6.26 -3.34
C ALA A 106 6.93 6.85 -2.10
N VAL A 107 7.89 7.75 -2.28
CA VAL A 107 8.67 8.34 -1.20
C VAL A 107 8.34 9.81 -1.04
N GLN A 108 7.77 10.17 0.11
CA GLN A 108 7.60 11.55 0.55
C GLN A 108 8.82 11.95 1.39
N LYS A 109 9.66 12.86 0.90
CA LYS A 109 10.88 13.27 1.59
C LYS A 109 10.60 14.08 2.85
N GLY A 110 11.32 13.72 3.92
CA GLY A 110 11.33 14.48 5.16
C GLY A 110 12.09 15.81 5.03
N THR A 111 11.64 16.81 5.75
CA THR A 111 12.22 18.18 5.68
C THR A 111 13.46 18.39 6.56
N ILE A 112 13.67 17.54 7.58
CA ILE A 112 14.76 17.68 8.55
C ILE A 112 15.67 16.44 8.52
N HIS A 113 15.08 15.26 8.50
CA HIS A 113 15.77 13.97 8.53
C HIS A 113 15.36 13.11 7.34
N PRO A 114 15.72 13.49 6.09
CA PRO A 114 15.29 12.78 4.88
C PRO A 114 15.85 11.36 4.76
N ASP A 115 16.88 11.02 5.54
CA ASP A 115 17.52 9.72 5.64
C ASP A 115 16.88 8.80 6.70
N ARG A 116 15.88 9.28 7.44
CA ARG A 116 15.08 8.48 8.37
C ARG A 116 13.73 8.19 7.74
N TYR A 117 13.25 6.96 7.92
CA TYR A 117 12.06 6.48 7.21
C TYR A 117 11.01 5.91 8.16
N ILE A 118 9.75 6.24 7.86
CA ILE A 118 8.57 5.51 8.32
C ILE A 118 8.05 4.77 7.10
N ILE A 119 7.80 3.47 7.21
CA ILE A 119 7.29 2.64 6.12
C ILE A 119 5.84 2.32 6.40
N MET A 120 4.98 2.57 5.42
CA MET A 120 3.59 2.14 5.38
C MET A 120 3.43 1.20 4.19
N SER A 121 2.96 -0.02 4.41
CA SER A 121 2.89 -1.03 3.37
C SER A 121 1.55 -1.75 3.32
N GLY A 122 1.21 -2.22 2.12
CA GLY A 122 0.15 -3.18 1.88
C GLY A 122 0.61 -4.19 0.82
N ASP A 123 0.23 -5.46 0.96
CA ASP A 123 0.61 -6.48 -0.01
C ASP A 123 -0.20 -6.31 -1.29
N ILE A 124 0.49 -6.28 -2.43
CA ILE A 124 -0.18 -6.21 -3.74
C ILE A 124 -0.75 -7.56 -4.10
N ASP A 125 0.01 -8.62 -3.81
CA ASP A 125 -0.33 -9.95 -4.26
C ASP A 125 -1.56 -10.54 -3.55
N SER A 126 -2.13 -11.53 -4.19
CA SER A 126 -3.22 -12.37 -3.67
C SER A 126 -3.04 -13.79 -4.16
N ARG A 127 -3.56 -14.76 -3.43
CA ARG A 127 -3.45 -16.16 -3.83
C ARG A 127 -4.62 -16.99 -3.32
N ILE A 128 -4.86 -18.11 -3.99
CA ILE A 128 -5.67 -19.22 -3.49
C ILE A 128 -4.80 -20.18 -2.65
N SER A 129 -5.36 -21.28 -2.18
CA SER A 129 -4.65 -22.25 -1.34
C SER A 129 -3.44 -22.90 -2.03
N ASP A 130 -3.52 -23.11 -3.35
CA ASP A 130 -2.39 -23.59 -4.15
C ASP A 130 -1.41 -22.45 -4.43
N PRO A 131 -0.19 -22.48 -3.87
CA PRO A 131 0.79 -21.42 -4.02
C PRO A 131 1.46 -21.38 -5.41
N LEU A 132 1.19 -22.33 -6.29
CA LEU A 132 1.71 -22.36 -7.65
C LEU A 132 0.66 -21.93 -8.68
N ASN A 133 -0.60 -21.80 -8.29
CA ASN A 133 -1.68 -21.42 -9.19
C ASN A 133 -1.80 -19.91 -9.32
N GLY A 134 -1.13 -19.35 -10.32
CA GLY A 134 -1.21 -17.94 -10.69
C GLY A 134 -2.34 -17.61 -11.68
N ALA A 135 -3.13 -18.61 -12.13
CA ALA A 135 -4.10 -18.44 -13.20
C ALA A 135 -5.53 -18.23 -12.70
N ASP A 136 -5.95 -18.98 -11.68
CA ASP A 136 -7.31 -18.92 -11.15
C ASP A 136 -7.58 -17.60 -10.41
N ASP A 137 -8.88 -17.27 -10.33
CA ASP A 137 -9.31 -16.06 -9.65
C ASP A 137 -8.99 -16.10 -8.15
N SER A 138 -8.34 -15.04 -7.72
CA SER A 138 -7.86 -14.81 -6.37
C SER A 138 -8.05 -13.31 -6.05
N PRO A 139 -9.30 -12.85 -5.89
CA PRO A 139 -9.59 -11.42 -5.77
C PRO A 139 -8.98 -10.77 -4.53
N GLY A 140 -8.73 -11.51 -3.45
CA GLY A 140 -7.99 -11.07 -2.27
C GLY A 140 -8.42 -9.68 -1.75
N ALA A 141 -9.74 -9.44 -1.59
CA ALA A 141 -10.24 -8.12 -1.20
C ALA A 141 -9.78 -7.74 0.22
N ASN A 142 -9.88 -8.67 1.17
CA ASN A 142 -9.41 -8.46 2.54
C ASN A 142 -7.92 -8.75 2.68
N ASP A 143 -7.42 -9.79 2.03
CA ASP A 143 -6.00 -10.18 2.00
C ASP A 143 -5.44 -10.05 0.58
N ASN A 144 -4.73 -8.94 0.20
CA ASN A 144 -4.57 -7.76 1.05
C ASN A 144 -4.89 -6.47 0.28
N ALA A 145 -5.90 -6.46 -0.60
CA ALA A 145 -6.34 -5.24 -1.29
C ALA A 145 -6.74 -4.13 -0.29
N SER A 146 -7.28 -4.51 0.89
CA SER A 146 -7.65 -3.56 1.95
C SER A 146 -6.43 -2.84 2.53
N GLY A 147 -5.33 -3.55 2.79
CA GLY A 147 -4.09 -2.95 3.27
C GLY A 147 -3.44 -2.05 2.22
N MET A 148 -3.47 -2.47 0.95
CA MET A 148 -2.96 -1.65 -0.15
C MET A 148 -3.80 -0.37 -0.36
N ALA A 149 -5.14 -0.48 -0.31
CA ALA A 149 -6.03 0.68 -0.36
C ALA A 149 -5.78 1.64 0.80
N GLY A 150 -5.57 1.11 2.01
CA GLY A 150 -5.18 1.90 3.18
C GLY A 150 -3.85 2.64 2.99
N THR A 151 -2.87 2.00 2.37
CA THR A 151 -1.57 2.61 2.04
C THR A 151 -1.70 3.74 1.02
N ILE A 152 -2.51 3.55 -0.03
CA ILE A 152 -2.79 4.59 -1.03
C ILE A 152 -3.57 5.76 -0.39
N GLU A 153 -4.57 5.47 0.43
CA GLU A 153 -5.36 6.48 1.13
C GLU A 153 -4.50 7.29 2.10
N ALA A 154 -3.57 6.63 2.81
CA ALA A 154 -2.61 7.32 3.66
C ALA A 154 -1.74 8.30 2.85
N ALA A 155 -1.26 7.90 1.66
CA ALA A 155 -0.52 8.80 0.78
C ALA A 155 -1.38 10.01 0.36
N ARG A 156 -2.65 9.83 -0.04
CA ARG A 156 -3.58 10.92 -0.39
C ARG A 156 -3.78 11.94 0.73
N ILE A 157 -3.72 11.48 1.97
CA ILE A 157 -3.92 12.33 3.14
C ILE A 157 -2.62 12.99 3.57
N LEU A 158 -1.56 12.20 3.76
CA LEU A 158 -0.32 12.65 4.38
C LEU A 158 0.51 13.56 3.48
N THR A 159 0.39 13.46 2.15
CA THR A 159 1.05 14.37 1.21
C THR A 159 0.60 15.83 1.31
N LYS A 160 -0.53 16.10 1.97
CA LYS A 160 -0.99 17.46 2.28
C LYS A 160 -0.19 18.12 3.40
N TYR A 161 0.65 17.35 4.09
CA TYR A 161 1.44 17.81 5.23
C TYR A 161 2.93 17.59 4.98
N GLN A 162 3.75 18.38 5.67
CA GLN A 162 5.20 18.17 5.69
C GLN A 162 5.61 17.52 7.01
N PHE A 163 6.49 16.54 6.93
CA PHE A 163 7.01 15.82 8.09
C PHE A 163 8.52 15.96 8.21
N PRO A 164 9.08 15.92 9.43
CA PRO A 164 10.52 15.95 9.60
C PRO A 164 11.23 14.74 9.00
N THR A 165 10.59 13.58 9.02
CA THR A 165 11.11 12.27 8.60
C THR A 165 10.43 11.86 7.30
N SER A 166 11.14 11.16 6.43
CA SER A 166 10.58 10.62 5.18
C SER A 166 9.53 9.53 5.45
N ILE A 167 8.54 9.46 4.58
CA ILE A 167 7.54 8.38 4.57
C ILE A 167 7.69 7.61 3.25
N ILE A 168 7.74 6.28 3.35
CA ILE A 168 7.73 5.38 2.20
C ILE A 168 6.41 4.62 2.20
N TYR A 169 5.63 4.80 1.13
CA TYR A 169 4.44 4.01 0.85
C TYR A 169 4.83 2.88 -0.08
N VAL A 170 4.57 1.62 0.31
CA VAL A 170 5.04 0.42 -0.40
C VAL A 170 3.87 -0.50 -0.74
N GLY A 171 3.81 -0.85 -1.98
CA GLY A 171 3.01 -1.99 -2.42
C GLY A 171 3.90 -3.16 -2.78
#